data_7df572111628542e7711d7a7701c1f0e
#
_entry.id   7df572111628542e7711d7a7701c1f0e
#
_cell.length_a   1.000
_cell.length_b   1.000
_cell.length_c   1.000
_cell.angle_alpha   90.00
_cell.angle_beta   90.00
_cell.angle_gamma   90.00
#
_symmetry.space_group_name_H-M   'P 1'
#
loop_
_entity.id
_entity.type
_entity.pdbx_description
1 polymer ?
#
loop_
_entity_poly.entity_id
_entity_poly.type
_entity_poly.pdbx_seq_one_letter_code
_entity_poly.pdbx_strand_id
1 'polypeptide(L)'
;MRKNHCFRPGIRAAAFGTVAVIASLITAPVSRSQSKDQDVNTNAIQLVTQGRQIFRFDTFGDQAFWGDALQLHRAIEGAALGGVGPGVSPKTALTVGLKVDIDALPGNLIQQLLHGAVNLDDPAVTLQLLKLNAVVGVTGFFNSTGGLKSVGIQCALCHSTVDNSQPALCGGVIQPNPGTGCIGRRLDGWPNRDLNVGKIIALAPDLTVIANLLSTTQANVVKILNTWGPGKFDAELFLDGKTMNTPVTDGVPGAPVSSATLIPPAFGLGGVNLHTWTGWGSVPHWNAFVATLEMHGVGRFWDPRLNDSSQFPIAASHGFGDLKLPNGQYVSPDDDQITSKLQALQFYQLAIASPQPPTGSFDPAAAGRGDTLFSGKAKCNNCHVEPLWSDPGWNLHKPSEICIDSFQADRAPDHRYRTSPIGVLFTHSKGGFYHDGRFATLSNVVDHYNTCLGLSLTGAEKSDLIQYLLSLTFGSQTSRKHQDNGQVKDR
;
A
#
# COMPACT_ATOMS: atom_id res chain seq x y z
N MET A 1 53.62 33.65 -19.43
CA MET A 1 54.84 33.78 -20.24
C MET A 1 54.84 32.63 -21.25
N ARG A 2 54.81 33.08 -22.54
CA ARG A 2 55.47 32.46 -23.72
C ARG A 2 55.19 30.96 -24.02
N LYS A 3 54.94 30.48 -25.23
CA LYS A 3 54.75 31.08 -26.60
C LYS A 3 54.22 30.00 -27.51
N ASN A 4 53.41 30.42 -28.49
CA ASN A 4 53.04 29.78 -29.73
C ASN A 4 54.18 29.08 -30.48
N HIS A 5 53.83 28.06 -31.29
CA HIS A 5 54.23 28.03 -32.68
C HIS A 5 53.31 27.16 -33.56
N CYS A 6 52.70 27.84 -34.54
CA CYS A 6 52.17 27.28 -35.77
C CYS A 6 53.30 26.85 -36.74
N PHE A 7 53.05 25.81 -37.52
CA PHE A 7 53.58 25.71 -38.89
C PHE A 7 52.68 24.88 -39.82
N ARG A 8 52.27 25.43 -40.89
CA ARG A 8 51.81 24.87 -42.19
C ARG A 8 52.89 25.24 -43.22
N PRO A 9 52.84 24.79 -44.49
CA PRO A 9 52.07 23.76 -45.22
C PRO A 9 52.97 22.90 -46.18
N GLY A 10 52.34 22.00 -46.96
CA GLY A 10 53.02 21.39 -48.13
C GLY A 10 52.06 20.51 -48.95
N ILE A 11 51.57 21.06 -50.02
CA ILE A 11 50.75 20.42 -51.05
C ILE A 11 51.66 19.60 -51.99
N ARG A 12 51.27 18.39 -52.35
CA ARG A 12 51.46 17.83 -53.71
C ARG A 12 50.44 16.72 -54.01
N ALA A 13 49.76 16.88 -55.11
CA ALA A 13 48.78 16.01 -55.72
C ALA A 13 49.46 14.88 -56.54
N ALA A 14 48.79 13.74 -56.61
CA ALA A 14 48.75 12.91 -57.84
C ALA A 14 47.60 11.86 -57.70
N ALA A 15 47.00 11.63 -58.82
CA ALA A 15 45.70 11.11 -59.11
C ALA A 15 45.62 9.56 -59.34
N PHE A 16 44.38 9.11 -59.50
CA PHE A 16 43.83 7.91 -60.14
C PHE A 16 43.95 6.52 -59.40
N GLY A 17 42.81 5.97 -59.11
CA GLY A 17 42.58 4.57 -58.83
C GLY A 17 41.12 4.32 -58.47
N THR A 18 40.29 4.08 -59.45
CA THR A 18 38.86 3.85 -59.45
C THR A 18 38.43 2.53 -58.80
N VAL A 19 37.28 2.64 -58.14
CA VAL A 19 36.17 1.66 -58.04
C VAL A 19 36.47 0.25 -57.49
N ALA A 20 35.98 0.01 -56.30
CA ALA A 20 35.18 -1.14 -55.89
C ALA A 20 35.32 -1.39 -54.38
N VAL A 21 34.55 -0.74 -53.56
CA VAL A 21 34.09 -1.27 -52.23
C VAL A 21 32.88 -0.44 -51.78
N ILE A 22 31.72 -0.71 -52.33
CA ILE A 22 30.46 -0.31 -51.74
C ILE A 22 29.57 -1.55 -51.78
N ALA A 23 29.75 -2.46 -50.85
CA ALA A 23 28.78 -3.50 -50.54
C ALA A 23 29.15 -4.25 -49.24
N SER A 24 29.38 -3.56 -48.12
CA SER A 24 29.54 -4.28 -46.83
C SER A 24 29.31 -3.40 -45.60
N LEU A 25 28.35 -2.47 -45.62
CA LEU A 25 28.08 -1.62 -44.46
C LEU A 25 26.58 -1.37 -44.22
N ILE A 26 25.74 -2.39 -44.40
CA ILE A 26 24.31 -2.25 -44.03
C ILE A 26 23.80 -3.47 -43.25
N THR A 27 24.56 -4.06 -42.35
CA THR A 27 24.00 -5.13 -41.49
C THR A 27 24.36 -5.03 -39.99
N ALA A 28 24.94 -3.93 -39.53
CA ALA A 28 25.41 -3.86 -38.14
C ALA A 28 24.55 -3.08 -37.13
N PRO A 29 23.47 -2.33 -37.43
CA PRO A 29 22.73 -1.65 -36.36
C PRO A 29 21.55 -2.42 -35.79
N VAL A 30 21.02 -3.44 -36.46
CA VAL A 30 19.80 -4.13 -36.01
C VAL A 30 20.05 -5.04 -34.80
N SER A 31 21.22 -5.66 -34.69
CA SER A 31 21.51 -6.57 -33.58
C SER A 31 21.81 -5.87 -32.24
N ARG A 32 22.28 -4.63 -32.23
CA ARG A 32 22.57 -3.86 -31.01
C ARG A 32 21.32 -3.26 -30.36
N SER A 33 20.29 -2.90 -31.12
CA SER A 33 19.04 -2.39 -30.59
C SER A 33 18.21 -3.53 -29.94
N GLN A 34 18.13 -4.67 -30.60
CA GLN A 34 17.40 -5.83 -30.07
C GLN A 34 18.04 -6.38 -28.77
N SER A 35 19.37 -6.38 -28.65
CA SER A 35 20.02 -6.82 -27.41
C SER A 35 19.77 -5.87 -26.23
N LYS A 36 19.74 -4.55 -26.45
CA LYS A 36 19.46 -3.57 -25.40
C LYS A 36 18.01 -3.59 -24.93
N ASP A 37 17.05 -3.74 -25.83
CA ASP A 37 15.64 -3.89 -25.47
C ASP A 37 15.40 -5.21 -24.73
N GLN A 38 16.11 -6.29 -25.09
CA GLN A 38 16.06 -7.55 -24.35
C GLN A 38 16.63 -7.40 -22.94
N ASP A 39 17.71 -6.64 -22.75
CA ASP A 39 18.29 -6.35 -21.44
C ASP A 39 17.34 -5.56 -20.55
N VAL A 40 16.66 -4.53 -21.07
CA VAL A 40 15.66 -3.73 -20.35
C VAL A 40 14.49 -4.63 -19.89
N ASN A 41 13.94 -5.44 -20.79
CA ASN A 41 12.83 -6.35 -20.46
C ASN A 41 13.25 -7.40 -19.44
N THR A 42 14.42 -7.98 -19.56
CA THR A 42 14.95 -8.98 -18.61
C THR A 42 15.13 -8.37 -17.24
N ASN A 43 15.71 -7.18 -17.14
CA ASN A 43 15.87 -6.47 -15.88
C ASN A 43 14.51 -6.14 -15.24
N ALA A 44 13.55 -5.65 -16.00
CA ALA A 44 12.21 -5.33 -15.50
C ALA A 44 11.50 -6.58 -14.94
N ILE A 45 11.51 -7.70 -15.68
CA ILE A 45 10.92 -8.97 -15.24
C ILE A 45 11.60 -9.47 -13.97
N GLN A 46 12.93 -9.39 -13.89
CA GLN A 46 13.68 -9.79 -12.71
C GLN A 46 13.29 -8.97 -11.49
N LEU A 47 13.27 -7.64 -11.59
CA LEU A 47 12.90 -6.74 -10.50
C LEU A 47 11.46 -6.97 -10.03
N VAL A 48 10.52 -7.11 -10.96
CA VAL A 48 9.11 -7.40 -10.63
C VAL A 48 8.98 -8.75 -9.92
N THR A 49 9.72 -9.78 -10.37
CA THR A 49 9.69 -11.12 -9.76
C THR A 49 10.27 -11.11 -8.35
N GLN A 50 11.42 -10.47 -8.16
CA GLN A 50 12.04 -10.29 -6.85
C GLN A 50 11.15 -9.45 -5.93
N GLY A 51 10.62 -8.34 -6.42
CA GLY A 51 9.74 -7.46 -5.65
C GLY A 51 8.48 -8.15 -5.19
N ARG A 52 7.90 -9.04 -6.00
CA ARG A 52 6.75 -9.86 -5.60
C ARG A 52 7.12 -10.82 -4.46
N GLN A 53 8.28 -11.44 -4.49
CA GLN A 53 8.75 -12.31 -3.40
C GLN A 53 8.94 -11.51 -2.11
N ILE A 54 9.57 -10.34 -2.19
CA ILE A 54 9.74 -9.44 -1.05
C ILE A 54 8.36 -9.02 -0.49
N PHE A 55 7.48 -8.50 -1.34
CA PHE A 55 6.16 -8.03 -0.94
C PHE A 55 5.31 -9.10 -0.23
N ARG A 56 5.40 -10.35 -0.72
CA ARG A 56 4.57 -11.46 -0.24
C ARG A 56 5.14 -12.24 0.93
N PHE A 57 6.48 -12.25 1.11
CA PHE A 57 7.11 -13.21 2.01
C PHE A 57 8.26 -12.66 2.87
N ASP A 58 8.73 -11.44 2.62
CA ASP A 58 9.83 -10.87 3.39
C ASP A 58 9.34 -10.20 4.67
N THR A 59 9.93 -10.54 5.79
CA THR A 59 9.63 -9.98 7.10
C THR A 59 10.65 -8.93 7.54
N PHE A 60 11.69 -8.69 6.75
CA PHE A 60 12.74 -7.71 7.03
C PHE A 60 13.39 -7.88 8.41
N GLY A 61 13.32 -9.07 9.00
CA GLY A 61 13.86 -9.34 10.34
C GLY A 61 12.92 -8.97 11.49
N ASP A 62 11.67 -8.63 11.23
CA ASP A 62 10.68 -8.17 12.20
C ASP A 62 10.18 -9.25 13.16
N GLN A 63 10.50 -10.53 12.90
CA GLN A 63 10.17 -11.63 13.80
C GLN A 63 10.78 -11.47 15.20
N ALA A 64 11.85 -10.69 15.36
CA ALA A 64 12.40 -10.34 16.65
C ALA A 64 11.43 -9.48 17.47
N PHE A 65 10.68 -8.60 16.83
CA PHE A 65 9.66 -7.80 17.50
C PHE A 65 8.37 -8.60 17.76
N TRP A 66 7.77 -9.15 16.70
CA TRP A 66 6.49 -9.85 16.82
C TRP A 66 6.58 -11.15 17.59
N GLY A 67 7.67 -11.89 17.41
CA GLY A 67 7.91 -13.16 18.08
C GLY A 67 8.59 -13.01 19.44
N ASP A 68 9.75 -12.35 19.49
CA ASP A 68 10.56 -12.35 20.71
C ASP A 68 10.06 -11.31 21.72
N ALA A 69 9.81 -10.07 21.30
CA ALA A 69 9.39 -8.99 22.21
C ALA A 69 7.91 -9.09 22.58
N LEU A 70 6.99 -9.20 21.63
CA LEU A 70 5.56 -9.29 21.89
C LEU A 70 5.07 -10.71 22.20
N GLN A 71 5.87 -11.72 21.91
CA GLN A 71 5.54 -13.14 22.09
C GLN A 71 4.22 -13.56 21.40
N LEU A 72 3.86 -12.92 20.29
CA LEU A 72 2.60 -13.15 19.60
C LEU A 72 2.41 -14.62 19.17
N HIS A 73 3.51 -15.31 18.80
CA HIS A 73 3.52 -16.72 18.45
C HIS A 73 2.92 -17.59 19.57
N ARG A 74 3.16 -17.25 20.85
CA ARG A 74 2.61 -18.01 22.00
C ARG A 74 1.10 -17.89 22.12
N ALA A 75 0.55 -16.69 21.81
CA ALA A 75 -0.89 -16.51 21.76
C ALA A 75 -1.52 -17.26 20.58
N ILE A 76 -0.81 -17.37 19.45
CA ILE A 76 -1.26 -18.15 18.29
C ILE A 76 -1.30 -19.63 18.60
N GLU A 77 -0.26 -20.19 19.24
CA GLU A 77 -0.22 -21.61 19.65
C GLU A 77 -1.31 -21.95 20.66
N GLY A 78 -1.49 -21.09 21.65
CA GLY A 78 -2.35 -21.40 22.78
C GLY A 78 -1.73 -22.41 23.76
N ALA A 79 -2.27 -22.48 24.97
CA ALA A 79 -1.76 -23.32 26.06
C ALA A 79 -1.72 -24.82 25.68
N ALA A 80 -2.67 -25.30 24.91
CA ALA A 80 -2.75 -26.69 24.49
C ALA A 80 -1.56 -27.13 23.57
N LEU A 81 -0.91 -26.18 22.90
CA LEU A 81 0.20 -26.44 21.95
C LEU A 81 1.54 -25.88 22.46
N GLY A 82 1.62 -25.48 23.73
CA GLY A 82 2.87 -24.98 24.34
C GLY A 82 2.96 -23.46 24.47
N GLY A 83 1.97 -22.71 23.98
CA GLY A 83 1.87 -21.26 24.10
C GLY A 83 1.08 -20.80 25.33
N VAL A 84 0.24 -19.76 25.16
CA VAL A 84 -0.60 -19.18 26.22
C VAL A 84 -2.02 -18.90 25.72
N GLY A 85 -2.99 -18.92 26.61
CA GLY A 85 -4.39 -18.65 26.29
C GLY A 85 -5.05 -19.73 25.44
N PRO A 86 -6.17 -19.43 24.76
CA PRO A 86 -6.96 -20.41 24.02
C PRO A 86 -6.34 -20.82 22.67
N GLY A 87 -5.33 -20.08 22.17
CA GLY A 87 -4.82 -20.21 20.82
C GLY A 87 -5.67 -19.48 19.77
N VAL A 88 -5.12 -19.33 18.60
CA VAL A 88 -5.80 -18.68 17.46
C VAL A 88 -6.20 -19.74 16.44
N SER A 89 -7.47 -20.08 16.41
CA SER A 89 -8.02 -20.98 15.39
C SER A 89 -8.15 -20.27 14.02
N PRO A 90 -8.23 -21.00 12.89
CA PRO A 90 -8.51 -20.41 11.59
C PRO A 90 -9.74 -19.50 11.58
N LYS A 91 -10.81 -19.92 12.23
CA LYS A 91 -12.04 -19.14 12.36
C LYS A 91 -11.80 -17.81 13.09
N THR A 92 -11.06 -17.83 14.20
CA THR A 92 -10.66 -16.61 14.92
C THR A 92 -9.79 -15.72 14.03
N ALA A 93 -8.80 -16.27 13.33
CA ALA A 93 -7.95 -15.53 12.39
C ALA A 93 -8.74 -14.85 11.27
N LEU A 94 -9.71 -15.57 10.69
CA LEU A 94 -10.59 -15.02 9.66
C LEU A 94 -11.49 -13.90 10.21
N THR A 95 -11.97 -13.98 11.45
CA THR A 95 -12.82 -12.91 12.07
C THR A 95 -12.06 -11.61 12.29
N VAL A 96 -10.74 -11.65 12.43
CA VAL A 96 -9.89 -10.44 12.48
C VAL A 96 -9.33 -10.05 11.11
N GLY A 97 -9.84 -10.68 10.05
CA GLY A 97 -9.58 -10.28 8.67
C GLY A 97 -8.34 -10.89 8.02
N LEU A 98 -7.68 -11.88 8.64
CA LEU A 98 -6.63 -12.63 7.97
C LEU A 98 -7.22 -13.40 6.79
N LYS A 99 -6.38 -13.68 5.78
CA LYS A 99 -6.76 -14.34 4.53
C LYS A 99 -5.91 -15.58 4.31
N VAL A 100 -6.43 -16.54 3.55
CA VAL A 100 -5.72 -17.76 3.19
C VAL A 100 -5.55 -17.84 1.67
N ASP A 101 -4.30 -17.99 1.22
CA ASP A 101 -3.95 -18.21 -0.17
C ASP A 101 -4.22 -19.65 -0.57
N ILE A 102 -5.21 -19.86 -1.40
CA ILE A 102 -5.60 -21.22 -1.85
C ILE A 102 -4.51 -21.89 -2.68
N ASP A 103 -3.72 -21.11 -3.42
CA ASP A 103 -2.64 -21.63 -4.26
C ASP A 103 -1.47 -22.21 -3.43
N ALA A 104 -1.40 -21.90 -2.13
CA ALA A 104 -0.44 -22.46 -1.19
C ALA A 104 -0.93 -23.76 -0.52
N LEU A 105 -2.19 -24.14 -0.71
CA LEU A 105 -2.78 -25.33 -0.09
C LEU A 105 -2.58 -26.59 -0.94
N PRO A 106 -2.19 -27.72 -0.32
CA PRO A 106 -2.23 -29.02 -1.00
C PRO A 106 -3.65 -29.38 -1.44
N GLY A 107 -3.80 -30.02 -2.60
CA GLY A 107 -5.10 -30.35 -3.17
C GLY A 107 -6.01 -31.20 -2.25
N ASN A 108 -5.43 -32.13 -1.49
CA ASN A 108 -6.17 -32.90 -0.49
C ASN A 108 -6.74 -32.04 0.64
N LEU A 109 -6.00 -31.02 1.09
CA LEU A 109 -6.47 -30.10 2.12
C LEU A 109 -7.62 -29.22 1.59
N ILE A 110 -7.54 -28.78 0.33
CA ILE A 110 -8.63 -28.04 -0.33
C ILE A 110 -9.90 -28.90 -0.34
N GLN A 111 -9.80 -30.17 -0.71
CA GLN A 111 -10.97 -31.08 -0.70
C GLN A 111 -11.54 -31.27 0.71
N GLN A 112 -10.68 -31.44 1.73
CA GLN A 112 -11.12 -31.55 3.11
C GLN A 112 -11.86 -30.29 3.59
N LEU A 113 -11.36 -29.10 3.24
CA LEU A 113 -12.03 -27.82 3.53
C LEU A 113 -13.41 -27.74 2.85
N LEU A 114 -13.50 -28.09 1.58
CA LEU A 114 -14.76 -28.08 0.81
C LEU A 114 -15.82 -29.03 1.37
N HIS A 115 -15.38 -30.16 1.95
CA HIS A 115 -16.28 -31.14 2.59
C HIS A 115 -16.53 -30.88 4.06
N GLY A 116 -15.98 -29.78 4.64
CA GLY A 116 -16.13 -29.46 6.06
C GLY A 116 -15.42 -30.44 7.01
N ALA A 117 -14.43 -31.19 6.50
CA ALA A 117 -13.68 -32.18 7.26
C ALA A 117 -12.52 -31.57 8.08
N VAL A 118 -12.23 -30.27 7.91
CA VAL A 118 -11.22 -29.54 8.68
C VAL A 118 -11.90 -28.81 9.83
N ASN A 119 -11.43 -29.03 11.04
CA ASN A 119 -11.92 -28.31 12.22
C ASN A 119 -11.33 -26.88 12.25
N LEU A 120 -12.09 -25.90 11.81
CA LEU A 120 -11.67 -24.48 11.80
C LEU A 120 -11.64 -23.83 13.19
N ASP A 121 -12.10 -24.51 14.23
CA ASP A 121 -11.99 -24.05 15.64
C ASP A 121 -10.70 -24.57 16.32
N ASP A 122 -9.86 -25.35 15.64
CA ASP A 122 -8.62 -25.92 16.17
C ASP A 122 -7.39 -25.04 15.84
N PRO A 123 -6.67 -24.49 16.83
CA PRO A 123 -5.43 -23.73 16.61
C PRO A 123 -4.32 -24.54 15.89
N ALA A 124 -4.30 -25.87 16.00
CA ALA A 124 -3.34 -26.70 15.28
C ALA A 124 -3.43 -26.55 13.76
N VAL A 125 -4.63 -26.30 13.23
CA VAL A 125 -4.85 -26.02 11.81
C VAL A 125 -4.22 -24.67 11.40
N THR A 126 -4.27 -23.66 12.26
CA THR A 126 -3.56 -22.38 12.01
C THR A 126 -2.06 -22.61 11.90
N LEU A 127 -1.45 -23.42 12.79
CA LEU A 127 -0.03 -23.77 12.69
C LEU A 127 0.29 -24.51 11.37
N GLN A 128 -0.58 -25.38 10.92
CA GLN A 128 -0.46 -26.04 9.64
C GLN A 128 -0.49 -25.05 8.47
N LEU A 129 -1.42 -24.09 8.47
CA LEU A 129 -1.52 -23.06 7.44
C LEU A 129 -0.28 -22.14 7.43
N LEU A 130 0.28 -21.80 8.60
CA LEU A 130 1.53 -21.05 8.72
C LEU A 130 2.72 -21.85 8.16
N LYS A 131 2.81 -23.17 8.42
CA LYS A 131 3.85 -24.04 7.84
C LYS A 131 3.81 -24.10 6.32
N LEU A 132 2.63 -23.97 5.74
CA LEU A 132 2.41 -23.92 4.28
C LEU A 132 2.64 -22.54 3.67
N ASN A 133 2.97 -21.51 4.48
CA ASN A 133 2.96 -20.09 4.06
C ASN A 133 1.64 -19.68 3.39
N ALA A 134 0.54 -20.27 3.80
CA ALA A 134 -0.79 -20.03 3.23
C ALA A 134 -1.50 -18.84 3.88
N VAL A 135 -1.08 -18.38 5.06
CA VAL A 135 -1.65 -17.19 5.70
C VAL A 135 -1.08 -15.95 5.04
N VAL A 136 -1.94 -15.18 4.37
CA VAL A 136 -1.50 -13.99 3.62
C VAL A 136 -0.91 -12.96 4.58
N GLY A 137 0.34 -12.59 4.34
CA GLY A 137 1.02 -11.53 5.08
C GLY A 137 1.61 -11.95 6.43
N VAL A 138 1.65 -13.25 6.76
CA VAL A 138 2.25 -13.76 8.00
C VAL A 138 3.16 -14.96 7.72
N THR A 139 4.40 -14.89 8.17
CA THR A 139 5.35 -16.02 8.15
C THR A 139 5.50 -16.61 9.55
N GLY A 140 5.32 -17.92 9.67
CA GLY A 140 5.64 -18.67 10.87
C GLY A 140 7.08 -19.22 10.83
N PHE A 141 7.85 -18.98 11.88
CA PHE A 141 9.18 -19.58 12.06
C PHE A 141 9.08 -20.75 13.02
N PHE A 142 9.49 -21.94 12.59
CA PHE A 142 9.35 -23.17 13.36
C PHE A 142 10.71 -23.70 13.81
N ASN A 143 10.74 -24.29 15.01
CA ASN A 143 11.91 -25.02 15.50
C ASN A 143 11.99 -26.42 14.86
N SER A 144 13.09 -27.14 15.13
CA SER A 144 13.32 -28.48 14.61
C SER A 144 12.32 -29.54 15.07
N THR A 145 11.60 -29.27 16.17
CA THR A 145 10.55 -30.17 16.71
C THR A 145 9.17 -29.83 16.17
N GLY A 146 9.05 -28.79 15.36
CA GLY A 146 7.80 -28.36 14.72
C GLY A 146 6.94 -27.40 15.53
N GLY A 147 7.39 -26.89 16.68
CA GLY A 147 6.74 -25.83 17.45
C GLY A 147 6.97 -24.46 16.81
N LEU A 148 6.03 -23.54 16.95
CA LEU A 148 6.14 -22.19 16.43
C LEU A 148 7.08 -21.37 17.32
N LYS A 149 8.24 -20.99 16.78
CA LYS A 149 9.27 -20.24 17.52
C LYS A 149 9.03 -18.74 17.48
N SER A 150 8.53 -18.23 16.35
CA SER A 150 8.29 -16.81 16.14
C SER A 150 7.33 -16.62 14.96
N VAL A 151 6.83 -15.40 14.80
CA VAL A 151 6.09 -14.94 13.62
C VAL A 151 6.65 -13.61 13.14
N GLY A 152 6.55 -13.37 11.85
CA GLY A 152 6.82 -12.07 11.24
C GLY A 152 5.70 -11.69 10.29
N ILE A 153 5.59 -10.41 9.99
CA ILE A 153 4.57 -9.84 9.10
C ILE A 153 5.21 -9.36 7.78
N GLN A 154 4.38 -9.16 6.78
CA GLN A 154 4.82 -8.80 5.42
C GLN A 154 3.95 -7.67 4.89
N CYS A 155 4.40 -6.95 3.84
CA CYS A 155 3.62 -5.94 3.14
C CYS A 155 2.24 -6.46 2.73
N ALA A 156 2.16 -7.74 2.35
CA ALA A 156 0.94 -8.42 1.94
C ALA A 156 -0.12 -8.50 3.05
N LEU A 157 0.22 -8.35 4.33
CA LEU A 157 -0.76 -8.39 5.43
C LEU A 157 -1.83 -7.31 5.26
N CYS A 158 -1.40 -6.08 5.02
CA CYS A 158 -2.26 -4.91 4.86
C CYS A 158 -2.67 -4.68 3.40
N HIS A 159 -1.78 -4.99 2.44
CA HIS A 159 -1.93 -4.64 1.04
C HIS A 159 -2.18 -5.83 0.11
N SER A 160 -2.69 -6.94 0.64
CA SER A 160 -3.24 -8.04 -0.15
C SER A 160 -4.52 -8.58 0.48
N THR A 161 -5.40 -9.04 -0.37
CA THR A 161 -6.56 -9.85 0.00
C THR A 161 -6.59 -11.10 -0.88
N VAL A 162 -7.70 -11.79 -0.94
CA VAL A 162 -7.91 -12.92 -1.84
C VAL A 162 -9.20 -12.73 -2.63
N ASP A 163 -9.29 -13.34 -3.80
CA ASP A 163 -10.49 -13.32 -4.62
C ASP A 163 -11.64 -14.12 -3.97
N ASN A 164 -12.83 -13.98 -4.51
CA ASN A 164 -14.01 -14.72 -4.04
C ASN A 164 -14.23 -16.03 -4.84
N SER A 165 -13.15 -16.72 -5.20
CA SER A 165 -13.22 -17.98 -5.95
C SER A 165 -13.79 -19.14 -5.14
N GLN A 166 -13.77 -19.03 -3.79
CA GLN A 166 -14.28 -20.04 -2.86
C GLN A 166 -15.23 -19.45 -1.81
N PRO A 167 -16.38 -18.90 -2.22
CA PRO A 167 -17.28 -18.18 -1.30
C PRO A 167 -17.84 -19.09 -0.19
N ALA A 168 -18.02 -20.38 -0.47
CA ALA A 168 -18.53 -21.36 0.51
C ALA A 168 -17.60 -21.52 1.72
N LEU A 169 -16.29 -21.31 1.54
CA LEU A 169 -15.30 -21.44 2.61
C LEU A 169 -15.28 -20.25 3.58
N CYS A 170 -15.91 -19.12 3.21
CA CYS A 170 -16.10 -17.96 4.09
C CYS A 170 -17.35 -18.05 4.95
N GLY A 171 -18.19 -19.07 4.77
CA GLY A 171 -19.56 -19.22 5.23
C GLY A 171 -19.85 -18.71 6.65
N GLY A 172 -20.37 -17.48 6.75
CA GLY A 172 -20.86 -16.90 8.00
C GLY A 172 -19.77 -16.40 8.98
N VAL A 173 -18.48 -16.57 8.69
CA VAL A 173 -17.39 -16.12 9.55
C VAL A 173 -17.20 -14.61 9.48
N ILE A 174 -17.11 -14.09 8.26
CA ILE A 174 -17.04 -12.64 7.98
C ILE A 174 -17.88 -12.30 6.76
N GLN A 175 -18.21 -11.01 6.59
CA GLN A 175 -18.74 -10.45 5.35
C GLN A 175 -17.59 -9.77 4.60
N PRO A 176 -16.88 -10.45 3.68
CA PRO A 176 -15.78 -9.86 2.96
C PRO A 176 -16.25 -8.72 2.05
N ASN A 177 -15.31 -7.90 1.59
CA ASN A 177 -15.61 -6.90 0.57
C ASN A 177 -16.17 -7.58 -0.70
N PRO A 178 -17.15 -7.03 -1.39
CA PRO A 178 -17.58 -7.53 -2.69
C PRO A 178 -16.38 -7.73 -3.62
N GLY A 179 -16.31 -8.90 -4.24
CA GLY A 179 -15.21 -9.31 -5.11
C GLY A 179 -13.99 -9.92 -4.40
N THR A 180 -13.98 -9.93 -3.06
CA THR A 180 -12.93 -10.58 -2.26
C THR A 180 -13.50 -11.69 -1.40
N GLY A 181 -12.63 -12.56 -0.87
CA GLY A 181 -12.99 -13.72 -0.06
C GLY A 181 -12.18 -13.83 1.23
N CYS A 182 -12.31 -14.97 1.89
CA CYS A 182 -11.52 -15.35 3.06
C CYS A 182 -10.41 -16.32 2.66
N ILE A 183 -10.72 -17.24 1.76
CA ILE A 183 -9.83 -18.24 1.16
C ILE A 183 -9.99 -18.12 -0.36
N GLY A 184 -8.90 -17.85 -1.06
CA GLY A 184 -8.91 -17.66 -2.50
C GLY A 184 -7.51 -17.34 -3.02
N ARG A 185 -7.41 -16.93 -4.29
CA ARG A 185 -6.15 -16.52 -4.91
C ARG A 185 -5.79 -15.10 -4.48
N ARG A 186 -4.51 -14.86 -4.25
CA ARG A 186 -4.04 -13.53 -3.80
C ARG A 186 -4.34 -12.43 -4.80
N LEU A 187 -4.82 -11.31 -4.27
CA LEU A 187 -5.01 -10.04 -4.95
C LEU A 187 -4.06 -9.02 -4.32
N ASP A 188 -2.84 -8.96 -4.84
CA ASP A 188 -1.85 -8.00 -4.35
C ASP A 188 -2.24 -6.58 -4.75
N GLY A 189 -1.90 -5.63 -3.90
CA GLY A 189 -2.26 -4.21 -4.05
C GLY A 189 -3.64 -3.86 -3.50
N TRP A 190 -4.53 -4.83 -3.30
CA TRP A 190 -5.82 -4.58 -2.69
C TRP A 190 -5.69 -4.34 -1.18
N PRO A 191 -6.25 -3.24 -0.65
CA PRO A 191 -6.24 -3.02 0.79
C PRO A 191 -7.08 -4.07 1.50
N ASN A 192 -6.52 -4.70 2.53
CA ASN A 192 -7.28 -5.64 3.35
C ASN A 192 -8.19 -4.89 4.32
N ARG A 193 -9.38 -4.54 3.85
CA ARG A 193 -10.39 -3.78 4.62
C ARG A 193 -11.06 -4.60 5.73
N ASP A 194 -10.78 -5.90 5.83
CA ASP A 194 -11.27 -6.76 6.90
C ASP A 194 -10.25 -6.86 8.05
N LEU A 195 -8.98 -6.55 7.80
CA LEU A 195 -7.89 -6.72 8.76
C LEU A 195 -8.04 -5.79 9.96
N ASN A 196 -8.15 -6.35 11.14
CA ASN A 196 -8.18 -5.61 12.39
C ASN A 196 -6.80 -5.68 13.06
N VAL A 197 -5.91 -4.80 12.63
CA VAL A 197 -4.52 -4.75 13.13
C VAL A 197 -4.48 -4.56 14.63
N GLY A 198 -5.31 -3.66 15.15
CA GLY A 198 -5.37 -3.40 16.60
C GLY A 198 -5.72 -4.63 17.41
N LYS A 199 -6.74 -5.40 17.00
CA LYS A 199 -7.11 -6.65 17.67
C LYS A 199 -6.02 -7.71 17.58
N ILE A 200 -5.29 -7.78 16.46
CA ILE A 200 -4.18 -8.73 16.29
C ILE A 200 -3.04 -8.38 17.25
N ILE A 201 -2.63 -7.12 17.33
CA ILE A 201 -1.59 -6.68 18.27
C ILE A 201 -2.05 -6.91 19.72
N ALA A 202 -3.31 -6.62 20.04
CA ALA A 202 -3.87 -6.80 21.38
C ALA A 202 -3.91 -8.26 21.86
N LEU A 203 -3.70 -9.27 20.98
CA LEU A 203 -3.55 -10.66 21.36
C LEU A 203 -2.17 -10.98 21.97
N ALA A 204 -1.18 -10.11 21.79
CA ALA A 204 0.17 -10.32 22.28
C ALA A 204 0.17 -10.44 23.81
N PRO A 205 0.82 -11.49 24.37
CA PRO A 205 0.88 -11.69 25.81
C PRO A 205 1.68 -10.63 26.55
N ASP A 206 2.59 -9.96 25.84
CA ASP A 206 3.46 -8.91 26.40
C ASP A 206 3.46 -7.67 25.50
N LEU A 207 2.81 -6.62 25.97
CA LEU A 207 2.78 -5.31 25.32
C LEU A 207 3.69 -4.28 26.01
N THR A 208 4.62 -4.73 26.87
CA THR A 208 5.51 -3.86 27.66
C THR A 208 6.32 -2.93 26.76
N VAL A 209 6.84 -3.43 25.64
CA VAL A 209 7.63 -2.61 24.70
C VAL A 209 6.81 -1.44 24.16
N ILE A 210 5.57 -1.70 23.75
CA ILE A 210 4.66 -0.66 23.25
C ILE A 210 4.23 0.27 24.38
N ALA A 211 3.92 -0.26 25.56
CA ALA A 211 3.52 0.53 26.72
C ALA A 211 4.66 1.50 27.16
N ASN A 212 5.89 1.03 27.16
CA ASN A 212 7.06 1.85 27.46
C ASN A 212 7.29 2.93 26.41
N LEU A 213 7.23 2.60 25.12
CA LEU A 213 7.34 3.54 24.02
C LEU A 213 6.31 4.68 24.13
N LEU A 214 5.08 4.32 24.47
CA LEU A 214 3.96 5.27 24.62
C LEU A 214 3.89 5.90 26.03
N SER A 215 4.83 5.59 26.94
CA SER A 215 4.81 6.02 28.34
C SER A 215 3.45 5.79 29.04
N THR A 216 2.87 4.61 28.84
CA THR A 216 1.54 4.23 29.35
C THR A 216 1.52 2.80 29.89
N THR A 217 0.35 2.28 30.23
CA THR A 217 0.16 0.88 30.69
C THR A 217 -0.26 -0.03 29.55
N GLN A 218 0.04 -1.33 29.65
CA GLN A 218 -0.42 -2.32 28.68
C GLN A 218 -1.95 -2.32 28.52
N ALA A 219 -2.71 -2.11 29.63
CA ALA A 219 -4.16 -2.01 29.60
C ALA A 219 -4.66 -0.83 28.72
N ASN A 220 -3.98 0.31 28.81
CA ASN A 220 -4.27 1.46 27.93
C ASN A 220 -3.91 1.17 26.48
N VAL A 221 -2.79 0.52 26.21
CA VAL A 221 -2.41 0.08 24.86
C VAL A 221 -3.53 -0.78 24.26
N VAL A 222 -4.00 -1.81 24.97
CA VAL A 222 -5.12 -2.66 24.51
C VAL A 222 -6.38 -1.84 24.23
N LYS A 223 -6.70 -0.87 25.11
CA LYS A 223 -7.85 0.01 24.92
C LYS A 223 -7.73 0.82 23.63
N ILE A 224 -6.57 1.43 23.36
CA ILE A 224 -6.32 2.20 22.15
C ILE A 224 -6.41 1.32 20.90
N LEU A 225 -5.71 0.18 20.88
CA LEU A 225 -5.71 -0.76 19.78
C LEU A 225 -7.13 -1.22 19.39
N ASN A 226 -7.99 -1.44 20.38
CA ASN A 226 -9.37 -1.83 20.14
C ASN A 226 -10.26 -0.73 19.51
N THR A 227 -9.81 0.52 19.49
CA THR A 227 -10.54 1.61 18.82
C THR A 227 -10.33 1.66 17.32
N TRP A 228 -9.27 1.01 16.79
CA TRP A 228 -8.91 1.16 15.37
C TRP A 228 -9.96 0.59 14.42
N GLY A 229 -10.48 -0.60 14.74
CA GLY A 229 -11.45 -1.28 13.87
C GLY A 229 -10.83 -1.93 12.64
N PRO A 230 -11.66 -2.59 11.81
CA PRO A 230 -11.17 -3.29 10.62
C PRO A 230 -10.74 -2.34 9.50
N GLY A 231 -9.70 -2.72 8.75
CA GLY A 231 -9.17 -1.98 7.61
C GLY A 231 -8.45 -0.69 7.96
N LYS A 232 -8.08 -0.49 9.21
CA LYS A 232 -7.45 0.73 9.73
C LYS A 232 -6.19 0.44 10.52
N PHE A 233 -5.28 1.42 10.52
CA PHE A 233 -4.04 1.42 11.28
C PHE A 233 -3.66 2.86 11.64
N ASP A 234 -3.09 3.06 12.84
CA ASP A 234 -2.59 4.35 13.31
C ASP A 234 -1.05 4.30 13.40
N ALA A 235 -0.39 4.60 12.29
CA ALA A 235 1.06 4.61 12.19
C ALA A 235 1.68 5.73 13.04
N GLU A 236 1.05 6.88 13.06
CA GLU A 236 1.53 8.08 13.73
C GLU A 236 1.45 7.98 15.25
N LEU A 237 0.67 7.03 15.80
CA LEU A 237 0.63 6.79 17.25
C LEU A 237 2.03 6.56 17.84
N PHE A 238 2.86 5.82 17.11
CA PHE A 238 4.23 5.50 17.55
C PHE A 238 5.23 6.63 17.32
N LEU A 239 4.81 7.71 16.66
CA LEU A 239 5.62 8.90 16.43
C LEU A 239 5.27 10.04 17.39
N ASP A 240 3.99 10.27 17.63
CA ASP A 240 3.49 11.46 18.31
C ASP A 240 2.66 11.16 19.59
N GLY A 241 2.13 9.97 19.74
CA GLY A 241 1.31 9.54 20.88
C GLY A 241 -0.03 10.28 21.02
N LYS A 242 -0.43 11.09 20.03
CA LYS A 242 -1.55 12.05 20.15
C LYS A 242 -2.91 11.43 20.45
N THR A 243 -3.13 10.17 20.07
CA THR A 243 -4.44 9.54 20.19
C THR A 243 -4.74 8.90 21.53
N MET A 244 -3.77 8.85 22.40
CA MET A 244 -3.98 8.24 23.72
C MET A 244 -5.00 8.99 24.58
N ASN A 245 -5.20 10.30 24.34
CA ASN A 245 -5.98 11.16 25.23
C ASN A 245 -6.97 12.09 24.50
N THR A 246 -7.03 12.07 23.19
CA THR A 246 -7.85 13.05 22.46
C THR A 246 -8.82 12.33 21.53
N PRO A 247 -10.13 12.35 21.83
CA PRO A 247 -11.14 11.94 20.84
C PRO A 247 -10.99 12.83 19.60
N VAL A 248 -10.83 12.23 18.43
CA VAL A 248 -10.87 12.95 17.17
C VAL A 248 -12.29 13.39 16.95
N THR A 249 -12.61 14.64 17.29
CA THR A 249 -13.86 15.26 16.93
C THR A 249 -13.54 16.33 15.89
N ASP A 250 -13.96 16.12 14.66
CA ASP A 250 -13.87 17.11 13.59
C ASP A 250 -15.11 18.02 13.52
N GLY A 251 -15.95 17.96 14.54
CA GLY A 251 -17.23 18.67 14.57
C GLY A 251 -18.34 18.02 13.73
N VAL A 252 -18.06 16.89 13.07
CA VAL A 252 -19.06 16.11 12.33
C VAL A 252 -19.76 15.14 13.28
N PRO A 253 -21.08 15.19 13.44
CA PRO A 253 -21.82 14.22 14.24
C PRO A 253 -21.55 12.79 13.77
N GLY A 254 -21.06 11.93 14.67
CA GLY A 254 -20.72 10.55 14.34
C GLY A 254 -19.30 10.33 13.80
N ALA A 255 -18.43 11.33 13.85
CA ALA A 255 -17.00 11.15 13.54
C ALA A 255 -16.36 10.04 14.38
N PRO A 256 -15.45 9.24 13.80
CA PRO A 256 -14.82 8.15 14.52
C PRO A 256 -13.98 8.67 15.70
N VAL A 257 -14.09 8.00 16.84
CA VAL A 257 -13.30 8.28 18.06
C VAL A 257 -11.84 7.81 17.93
N SER A 258 -11.46 7.29 16.77
CA SER A 258 -10.14 6.72 16.50
C SER A 258 -9.41 7.55 15.45
N SER A 259 -8.12 7.79 15.67
CA SER A 259 -7.21 8.44 14.70
C SER A 259 -6.67 7.47 13.65
N ALA A 260 -7.00 6.20 13.72
CA ALA A 260 -6.54 5.21 12.75
C ALA A 260 -7.03 5.53 11.34
N THR A 261 -6.10 5.54 10.40
CA THR A 261 -6.39 5.80 8.99
C THR A 261 -6.70 4.50 8.24
N LEU A 262 -7.48 4.62 7.18
CA LEU A 262 -7.78 3.48 6.31
C LEU A 262 -6.52 3.00 5.59
N ILE A 263 -6.31 1.69 5.55
CA ILE A 263 -5.25 1.07 4.75
C ILE A 263 -5.48 1.43 3.28
N PRO A 264 -4.55 2.16 2.64
CA PRO A 264 -4.71 2.57 1.24
C PRO A 264 -4.46 1.42 0.27
N PRO A 265 -4.94 1.48 -0.98
CA PRO A 265 -4.52 0.55 -2.02
C PRO A 265 -3.04 0.73 -2.36
N ALA A 266 -2.38 -0.38 -2.73
CA ALA A 266 -1.01 -0.40 -3.25
C ALA A 266 -0.97 -0.78 -4.73
N PHE A 267 -1.99 -0.41 -5.50
CA PHE A 267 -2.04 -0.45 -6.96
C PHE A 267 -2.29 0.97 -7.51
N GLY A 268 -2.03 1.20 -8.79
CA GLY A 268 -2.20 2.52 -9.42
C GLY A 268 -1.24 3.58 -8.85
N LEU A 269 -0.06 3.16 -8.39
CA LEU A 269 0.92 4.05 -7.74
C LEU A 269 1.83 4.79 -8.73
N GLY A 270 1.86 4.33 -10.00
CA GLY A 270 2.71 4.95 -11.02
C GLY A 270 2.26 6.37 -11.37
N GLY A 271 3.22 7.24 -11.66
CA GLY A 271 2.97 8.60 -12.13
C GLY A 271 2.81 9.68 -11.07
N VAL A 272 2.79 9.32 -9.78
CA VAL A 272 2.72 10.29 -8.67
C VAL A 272 3.91 10.14 -7.73
N ASN A 273 4.38 11.25 -7.17
CA ASN A 273 5.55 11.27 -6.28
C ASN A 273 5.18 11.11 -4.81
N LEU A 274 4.00 11.59 -4.41
CA LEU A 274 3.57 11.64 -3.02
C LEU A 274 2.53 10.56 -2.75
N HIS A 275 2.72 9.81 -1.67
CA HIS A 275 1.88 8.67 -1.32
C HIS A 275 1.32 8.80 0.09
N THR A 276 0.39 7.92 0.45
CA THR A 276 -0.48 7.97 1.64
C THR A 276 -1.42 9.16 1.65
N TRP A 277 -2.12 9.41 2.75
CA TRP A 277 -3.17 10.45 2.82
C TRP A 277 -2.61 11.87 2.85
N THR A 278 -1.45 12.04 3.47
CA THR A 278 -0.80 13.33 3.68
C THR A 278 0.30 13.63 2.67
N GLY A 279 0.65 12.68 1.79
CA GLY A 279 1.67 12.90 0.78
C GLY A 279 3.08 13.10 1.34
N TRP A 280 3.37 12.52 2.50
CA TRP A 280 4.64 12.71 3.19
C TRP A 280 5.88 12.27 2.39
N GLY A 281 5.77 11.21 1.57
CA GLY A 281 6.90 10.69 0.80
C GLY A 281 6.52 9.83 -0.40
N SER A 282 7.56 9.39 -1.11
CA SER A 282 7.47 8.49 -2.25
C SER A 282 7.24 7.02 -1.85
N VAL A 283 6.98 6.15 -2.81
CA VAL A 283 6.84 4.69 -2.56
C VAL A 283 8.05 4.12 -1.82
N PRO A 284 9.33 4.31 -2.26
CA PRO A 284 10.47 3.75 -1.53
C PRO A 284 10.67 4.39 -0.14
N HIS A 285 10.33 5.67 0.06
CA HIS A 285 10.33 6.27 1.38
C HIS A 285 9.37 5.54 2.32
N TRP A 286 8.12 5.34 1.88
CA TRP A 286 7.12 4.63 2.68
C TRP A 286 7.47 3.16 2.89
N ASN A 287 8.06 2.49 1.90
CA ASN A 287 8.53 1.12 2.08
C ASN A 287 9.61 1.01 3.16
N ALA A 288 10.57 1.95 3.19
CA ALA A 288 11.60 1.99 4.23
C ALA A 288 11.03 2.35 5.60
N PHE A 289 10.15 3.37 5.65
CA PHE A 289 9.46 3.79 6.87
C PHE A 289 8.67 2.64 7.50
N VAL A 290 7.76 2.04 6.73
CA VAL A 290 6.89 0.96 7.21
C VAL A 290 7.70 -0.26 7.63
N ALA A 291 8.67 -0.70 6.79
CA ALA A 291 9.48 -1.86 7.12
C ALA A 291 10.32 -1.65 8.40
N THR A 292 10.80 -0.42 8.66
CA THR A 292 11.62 -0.13 9.84
C THR A 292 10.80 0.22 11.07
N LEU A 293 9.82 1.13 10.95
CA LEU A 293 9.15 1.72 12.11
C LEU A 293 7.80 1.06 12.47
N GLU A 294 7.07 0.54 11.48
CA GLU A 294 5.76 -0.08 11.72
C GLU A 294 5.83 -1.60 11.81
N MET A 295 6.62 -2.23 10.93
CA MET A 295 6.87 -3.68 11.00
C MET A 295 7.95 -4.03 12.02
N HIS A 296 8.77 -3.05 12.43
CA HIS A 296 9.93 -3.22 13.32
C HIS A 296 11.00 -4.15 12.74
N GLY A 297 11.21 -4.09 11.44
CA GLY A 297 12.30 -4.76 10.75
C GLY A 297 13.66 -4.11 11.00
N VAL A 298 14.72 -4.81 10.63
CA VAL A 298 16.10 -4.35 10.80
C VAL A 298 16.53 -3.60 9.54
N GLY A 299 16.64 -2.28 9.62
CA GLY A 299 17.00 -1.46 8.46
C GLY A 299 17.49 -0.07 8.78
N ARG A 300 17.97 0.59 7.73
CA ARG A 300 18.51 1.94 7.79
C ARG A 300 17.49 2.92 7.21
N PHE A 301 16.61 3.42 8.07
CA PHE A 301 15.67 4.49 7.72
C PHE A 301 16.15 5.83 8.30
N TRP A 302 15.94 6.89 7.55
CA TRP A 302 16.29 8.24 7.98
C TRP A 302 15.32 9.25 7.37
N ASP A 303 14.67 10.03 8.25
CA ASP A 303 13.89 11.20 7.87
C ASP A 303 14.07 12.29 8.95
N PRO A 304 14.88 13.33 8.69
CA PRO A 304 15.21 14.35 9.70
C PRO A 304 13.99 15.13 10.18
N ARG A 305 12.87 15.09 9.46
CA ARG A 305 11.62 15.74 9.88
C ARG A 305 11.05 15.12 11.15
N LEU A 306 11.35 13.84 11.42
CA LEU A 306 10.97 13.14 12.66
C LEU A 306 11.73 13.63 13.90
N ASN A 307 12.77 14.47 13.75
CA ASN A 307 13.51 15.05 14.86
C ASN A 307 12.85 16.31 15.44
N ASP A 308 11.73 16.76 14.87
CA ASP A 308 10.91 17.82 15.46
C ASP A 308 10.14 17.29 16.68
N SER A 309 10.67 17.54 17.88
CA SER A 309 10.06 17.08 19.13
C SER A 309 8.73 17.75 19.46
N SER A 310 8.41 18.88 18.83
CA SER A 310 7.10 19.54 19.00
C SER A 310 6.00 18.81 18.25
N GLN A 311 6.32 18.21 17.12
CA GLN A 311 5.39 17.47 16.28
C GLN A 311 5.43 15.95 16.55
N PHE A 312 6.64 15.40 16.71
CA PHE A 312 6.91 13.96 16.86
C PHE A 312 7.71 13.65 18.14
N PRO A 313 7.16 13.91 19.33
CA PRO A 313 7.90 13.79 20.59
C PRO A 313 8.46 12.37 20.84
N ILE A 314 7.73 11.33 20.48
CA ILE A 314 8.19 9.95 20.63
C ILE A 314 9.31 9.65 19.63
N ALA A 315 9.09 9.93 18.35
CA ALA A 315 10.09 9.68 17.32
C ALA A 315 11.40 10.43 17.59
N ALA A 316 11.31 11.71 17.97
CA ALA A 316 12.48 12.53 18.30
C ALA A 316 13.24 11.99 19.52
N SER A 317 12.54 11.60 20.60
CA SER A 317 13.16 11.07 21.81
C SER A 317 13.84 9.70 21.61
N HIS A 318 13.39 8.93 20.63
CA HIS A 318 13.95 7.61 20.28
C HIS A 318 14.90 7.63 19.08
N GLY A 319 15.09 8.80 18.46
CA GLY A 319 15.98 8.96 17.30
C GLY A 319 15.49 8.30 16.03
N PHE A 320 14.17 8.16 15.83
CA PHE A 320 13.60 7.52 14.65
C PHE A 320 13.88 8.29 13.35
N GLY A 321 14.14 9.58 13.45
CA GLY A 321 14.55 10.41 12.31
C GLY A 321 16.03 10.32 11.96
N ASP A 322 16.80 9.54 12.70
CA ASP A 322 18.25 9.40 12.56
C ASP A 322 18.63 7.98 12.16
N LEU A 323 19.79 7.82 11.53
CA LEU A 323 20.37 6.49 11.28
C LEU A 323 20.91 5.82 12.55
N LYS A 324 20.89 6.53 13.66
CA LYS A 324 21.40 6.04 14.95
C LYS A 324 20.32 5.31 15.73
N LEU A 325 20.70 4.18 16.29
CA LEU A 325 19.92 3.52 17.32
C LEU A 325 19.92 4.36 18.60
N PRO A 326 18.96 4.17 19.52
CA PRO A 326 18.89 4.92 20.79
C PRO A 326 20.17 4.86 21.63
N ASN A 327 21.00 3.82 21.46
CA ASN A 327 22.30 3.69 22.10
C ASN A 327 23.42 4.49 21.41
N GLY A 328 23.11 5.29 20.37
CA GLY A 328 24.05 6.09 19.61
C GLY A 328 24.84 5.35 18.54
N GLN A 329 24.61 4.05 18.36
CA GLN A 329 25.22 3.25 17.29
C GLN A 329 24.43 3.38 16.00
N TYR A 330 25.13 3.31 14.87
CA TYR A 330 24.48 3.21 13.56
C TYR A 330 24.08 1.76 13.27
N VAL A 331 22.94 1.57 12.61
CA VAL A 331 22.64 0.27 12.00
C VAL A 331 23.73 -0.04 10.98
N SER A 332 24.44 -1.15 11.17
CA SER A 332 25.48 -1.58 10.24
C SER A 332 24.87 -1.82 8.84
N PRO A 333 25.57 -1.42 7.75
CA PRO A 333 25.14 -1.81 6.42
C PRO A 333 25.00 -3.34 6.24
N ASP A 334 25.78 -4.13 6.96
CA ASP A 334 25.75 -5.59 6.91
C ASP A 334 24.52 -6.17 7.61
N ASP A 335 23.95 -5.46 8.57
CA ASP A 335 22.73 -5.85 9.29
C ASP A 335 21.45 -5.34 8.62
N ASP A 336 21.57 -4.44 7.65
CA ASP A 336 20.43 -3.83 6.96
C ASP A 336 19.71 -4.81 6.03
N GLN A 337 18.52 -5.23 6.42
CA GLN A 337 17.69 -6.17 5.68
C GLN A 337 16.67 -5.49 4.76
N ILE A 338 16.66 -4.16 4.67
CA ILE A 338 15.63 -3.37 3.99
C ILE A 338 16.17 -2.69 2.73
N THR A 339 17.22 -1.90 2.84
CA THR A 339 17.66 -0.98 1.76
C THR A 339 17.91 -1.69 0.43
N SER A 340 18.57 -2.85 0.44
CA SER A 340 18.86 -3.62 -0.78
C SER A 340 17.63 -4.16 -1.50
N LYS A 341 16.47 -4.18 -0.83
CA LYS A 341 15.21 -4.72 -1.35
C LYS A 341 14.29 -3.64 -1.93
N LEU A 342 14.53 -2.36 -1.61
CA LEU A 342 13.62 -1.25 -1.94
C LEU A 342 13.40 -1.09 -3.45
N GLN A 343 14.44 -1.26 -4.27
CA GLN A 343 14.32 -1.14 -5.72
C GLN A 343 13.33 -2.16 -6.29
N ALA A 344 13.54 -3.43 -6.01
CA ALA A 344 12.68 -4.49 -6.53
C ALA A 344 11.25 -4.38 -5.98
N LEU A 345 11.11 -4.03 -4.69
CA LEU A 345 9.82 -3.83 -4.05
C LEU A 345 9.03 -2.70 -4.71
N GLN A 346 9.68 -1.55 -4.97
CA GLN A 346 9.06 -0.43 -5.68
C GLN A 346 8.62 -0.83 -7.09
N PHE A 347 9.50 -1.49 -7.87
CA PHE A 347 9.17 -1.95 -9.23
C PHE A 347 7.93 -2.84 -9.25
N TYR A 348 7.85 -3.77 -8.30
CA TYR A 348 6.68 -4.64 -8.18
C TYR A 348 5.41 -3.84 -7.88
N GLN A 349 5.43 -2.96 -6.89
CA GLN A 349 4.26 -2.15 -6.50
C GLN A 349 3.77 -1.25 -7.63
N LEU A 350 4.69 -0.64 -8.40
CA LEU A 350 4.34 0.16 -9.58
C LEU A 350 3.76 -0.68 -10.73
N ALA A 351 4.12 -1.97 -10.79
CA ALA A 351 3.64 -2.91 -11.82
C ALA A 351 2.30 -3.58 -11.46
N ILE A 352 1.81 -3.44 -10.21
CA ILE A 352 0.52 -4.02 -9.83
C ILE A 352 -0.60 -3.32 -10.61
N ALA A 353 -1.28 -4.10 -11.44
CA ALA A 353 -2.38 -3.61 -12.24
C ALA A 353 -3.59 -3.23 -11.37
N SER A 354 -4.21 -2.12 -11.69
CA SER A 354 -5.47 -1.71 -11.08
C SER A 354 -6.62 -2.62 -11.54
N PRO A 355 -7.54 -2.99 -10.65
CA PRO A 355 -8.72 -3.74 -11.03
C PRO A 355 -9.63 -2.92 -11.96
N GLN A 356 -10.46 -3.62 -12.72
CA GLN A 356 -11.48 -3.03 -13.57
C GLN A 356 -12.84 -3.10 -12.89
N PRO A 357 -13.73 -2.09 -13.10
CA PRO A 357 -15.10 -2.14 -12.57
C PRO A 357 -15.83 -3.38 -13.10
N PRO A 358 -16.55 -4.11 -12.23
CA PRO A 358 -17.37 -5.23 -12.70
C PRO A 358 -18.41 -4.77 -13.72
N THR A 359 -18.71 -5.62 -14.68
CA THR A 359 -19.78 -5.36 -15.67
C THR A 359 -21.09 -5.06 -14.92
N GLY A 360 -21.74 -3.94 -15.26
CA GLY A 360 -23.00 -3.53 -14.64
C GLY A 360 -22.87 -2.86 -13.27
N SER A 361 -21.64 -2.56 -12.80
CA SER A 361 -21.42 -1.86 -11.52
C SER A 361 -21.74 -0.36 -11.56
N PHE A 362 -21.95 0.20 -12.75
CA PHE A 362 -22.38 1.57 -12.97
C PHE A 362 -23.21 1.69 -14.25
N ASP A 363 -24.00 2.77 -14.38
CA ASP A 363 -24.75 3.13 -15.59
C ASP A 363 -23.87 3.94 -16.54
N PRO A 364 -23.51 3.43 -17.74
CA PRO A 364 -22.64 4.12 -18.69
C PRO A 364 -23.21 5.45 -19.21
N ALA A 365 -24.54 5.53 -19.37
CA ALA A 365 -25.18 6.76 -19.88
C ALA A 365 -25.14 7.87 -18.80
N ALA A 366 -25.43 7.52 -17.55
CA ALA A 366 -25.31 8.41 -16.42
C ALA A 366 -23.83 8.80 -16.18
N ALA A 367 -22.90 7.86 -16.30
CA ALA A 367 -21.47 8.14 -16.18
C ALA A 367 -21.00 9.16 -17.25
N GLY A 368 -21.48 9.06 -18.49
CA GLY A 368 -21.18 10.05 -19.53
C GLY A 368 -21.67 11.48 -19.21
N ARG A 369 -22.83 11.61 -18.56
CA ARG A 369 -23.29 12.92 -18.05
C ARG A 369 -22.44 13.37 -16.85
N GLY A 370 -22.06 12.43 -15.98
CA GLY A 370 -21.19 12.66 -14.83
C GLY A 370 -19.80 13.17 -15.21
N ASP A 371 -19.21 12.70 -16.32
CA ASP A 371 -17.92 13.19 -16.87
C ASP A 371 -18.00 14.69 -17.18
N THR A 372 -19.08 15.12 -17.83
CA THR A 372 -19.32 16.54 -18.11
C THR A 372 -19.43 17.38 -16.82
N LEU A 373 -20.08 16.82 -15.79
CA LEU A 373 -20.18 17.48 -14.48
C LEU A 373 -18.83 17.52 -13.76
N PHE A 374 -18.07 16.43 -13.79
CA PHE A 374 -16.75 16.32 -13.15
C PHE A 374 -15.77 17.38 -13.65
N SER A 375 -15.74 17.57 -14.97
CA SER A 375 -14.87 18.57 -15.62
C SER A 375 -15.44 19.99 -15.61
N GLY A 376 -16.75 20.15 -15.39
CA GLY A 376 -17.49 21.43 -15.44
C GLY A 376 -17.96 21.91 -14.07
N LYS A 377 -19.27 21.79 -13.82
CA LYS A 377 -19.94 22.36 -12.64
C LYS A 377 -19.39 21.85 -11.31
N ALA A 378 -19.00 20.57 -11.23
CA ALA A 378 -18.47 19.96 -10.02
C ALA A 378 -16.98 20.29 -9.75
N LYS A 379 -16.22 20.78 -10.74
CA LYS A 379 -14.84 21.26 -10.63
C LYS A 379 -13.83 20.20 -10.08
N CYS A 380 -14.18 18.92 -10.14
CA CYS A 380 -13.36 17.85 -9.55
C CYS A 380 -12.00 17.72 -10.25
N ASN A 381 -11.95 17.97 -11.57
CA ASN A 381 -10.73 17.93 -12.37
C ASN A 381 -9.72 19.04 -12.03
N ASN A 382 -10.06 20.02 -11.18
CA ASN A 382 -9.09 20.99 -10.70
C ASN A 382 -7.99 20.35 -9.83
N CYS A 383 -8.32 19.24 -9.16
CA CYS A 383 -7.39 18.47 -8.32
C CYS A 383 -7.20 17.04 -8.86
N HIS A 384 -8.27 16.38 -9.30
CA HIS A 384 -8.24 15.00 -9.78
C HIS A 384 -8.02 14.92 -11.29
N VAL A 385 -6.75 15.08 -11.72
CA VAL A 385 -6.36 15.18 -13.13
C VAL A 385 -6.22 13.80 -13.78
N GLU A 386 -6.87 13.62 -14.94
CA GLU A 386 -6.73 12.40 -15.75
C GLU A 386 -5.32 12.26 -16.34
N PRO A 387 -4.74 11.07 -16.47
CA PRO A 387 -5.28 9.75 -16.14
C PRO A 387 -4.93 9.28 -14.72
N LEU A 388 -4.27 10.10 -13.92
CA LEU A 388 -3.81 9.77 -12.57
C LEU A 388 -4.91 9.93 -11.53
N TRP A 389 -5.93 10.74 -11.84
CA TRP A 389 -7.01 11.11 -10.93
C TRP A 389 -6.51 11.72 -9.62
N SER A 390 -5.36 12.41 -9.71
CA SER A 390 -4.63 13.06 -8.62
C SER A 390 -3.84 14.24 -9.17
N ASP A 391 -3.35 15.09 -8.30
CA ASP A 391 -2.38 16.12 -8.65
C ASP A 391 -0.99 15.48 -8.90
N PRO A 392 -0.34 15.80 -10.02
CA PRO A 392 1.04 15.40 -10.24
C PRO A 392 2.01 16.28 -9.42
N GLY A 393 3.23 15.78 -9.21
CA GLY A 393 4.30 16.55 -8.57
C GLY A 393 4.16 16.64 -7.06
N TRP A 394 4.26 17.85 -6.49
CA TRP A 394 4.36 18.12 -5.06
C TRP A 394 3.19 18.95 -4.53
N ASN A 395 2.07 18.96 -5.20
CA ASN A 395 0.92 19.72 -4.76
C ASN A 395 0.25 19.06 -3.54
N LEU A 396 0.08 19.83 -2.49
CA LEU A 396 -0.58 19.45 -1.24
C LEU A 396 -1.59 20.51 -0.82
N HIS A 397 -2.73 20.09 -0.30
CA HIS A 397 -3.86 20.93 0.04
C HIS A 397 -3.99 21.17 1.54
N LYS A 398 -4.32 22.40 1.92
CA LYS A 398 -4.68 22.70 3.31
C LYS A 398 -6.00 22.00 3.66
N PRO A 399 -6.19 21.55 4.91
CA PRO A 399 -7.46 20.96 5.34
C PRO A 399 -8.68 21.86 5.04
N SER A 400 -8.52 23.19 5.15
CA SER A 400 -9.59 24.16 4.85
C SER A 400 -10.01 24.20 3.38
N GLU A 401 -9.14 23.82 2.43
CA GLU A 401 -9.48 23.78 1.00
C GLU A 401 -10.48 22.66 0.67
N ILE A 402 -10.48 21.62 1.48
CA ILE A 402 -11.37 20.46 1.34
C ILE A 402 -12.34 20.33 2.51
N CYS A 403 -12.45 21.36 3.35
CA CYS A 403 -13.39 21.49 4.46
C CYS A 403 -13.39 20.30 5.43
N ILE A 404 -12.20 19.76 5.76
CA ILE A 404 -12.04 18.78 6.81
C ILE A 404 -11.13 19.29 7.92
N ASP A 405 -11.07 18.58 9.04
CA ASP A 405 -10.17 18.91 10.13
C ASP A 405 -8.70 18.75 9.74
N SER A 406 -7.81 19.33 10.56
CA SER A 406 -6.37 19.25 10.37
C SER A 406 -5.71 18.10 11.12
N PHE A 407 -6.47 17.29 11.88
CA PHE A 407 -5.88 16.34 12.83
C PHE A 407 -4.83 15.42 12.20
N GLN A 408 -5.19 14.71 11.13
CA GLN A 408 -4.24 13.82 10.44
C GLN A 408 -3.16 14.60 9.67
N ALA A 409 -3.49 15.75 9.11
CA ALA A 409 -2.52 16.63 8.46
C ALA A 409 -1.46 17.13 9.46
N ASP A 410 -1.86 17.49 10.68
CA ASP A 410 -0.96 17.97 11.74
C ASP A 410 -0.06 16.86 12.32
N ARG A 411 -0.29 15.63 11.92
CA ARG A 411 0.54 14.45 12.21
C ARG A 411 1.53 14.11 11.09
N ALA A 412 1.61 14.94 10.06
CA ALA A 412 2.54 14.84 8.95
C ALA A 412 3.37 16.12 8.82
N PRO A 413 4.63 16.03 8.35
CA PRO A 413 5.55 17.18 8.36
C PRO A 413 5.04 18.43 7.66
N ASP A 414 4.24 18.29 6.62
CA ASP A 414 3.78 19.41 5.79
C ASP A 414 2.44 20.00 6.25
N HIS A 415 1.79 19.44 7.27
CA HIS A 415 0.46 19.85 7.77
C HIS A 415 -0.60 19.96 6.65
N ARG A 416 -0.56 19.03 5.68
CA ARG A 416 -1.41 19.06 4.49
C ARG A 416 -1.90 17.67 4.11
N TYR A 417 -2.89 17.66 3.23
CA TYR A 417 -3.37 16.46 2.55
C TYR A 417 -2.94 16.47 1.10
N ARG A 418 -2.65 15.30 0.53
CA ARG A 418 -2.53 15.17 -0.91
C ARG A 418 -3.90 14.94 -1.56
N THR A 419 -4.03 15.23 -2.84
CA THR A 419 -5.14 14.73 -3.65
C THR A 419 -5.02 13.22 -3.81
N SER A 420 -5.84 12.47 -3.08
CA SER A 420 -5.84 10.99 -3.21
C SER A 420 -6.36 10.58 -4.58
N PRO A 421 -5.69 9.68 -5.29
CA PRO A 421 -6.18 9.16 -6.55
C PRO A 421 -7.56 8.52 -6.39
N ILE A 422 -8.50 8.88 -7.24
CA ILE A 422 -9.90 8.40 -7.20
C ILE A 422 -10.23 7.35 -8.26
N GLY A 423 -9.23 6.81 -8.93
CA GLY A 423 -9.43 5.60 -9.73
C GLY A 423 -9.90 4.44 -8.85
N VAL A 424 -10.75 3.57 -9.38
CA VAL A 424 -11.24 2.34 -8.75
C VAL A 424 -12.03 2.50 -7.44
N LEU A 425 -12.79 3.60 -7.29
CA LEU A 425 -13.63 3.84 -6.11
C LEU A 425 -14.69 2.73 -5.89
N PHE A 426 -15.05 1.97 -6.91
CA PHE A 426 -15.91 0.80 -6.78
C PHE A 426 -15.36 -0.26 -5.81
N THR A 427 -14.05 -0.26 -5.52
CA THR A 427 -13.43 -1.17 -4.54
C THR A 427 -13.75 -0.80 -3.08
N HIS A 428 -14.27 0.40 -2.82
CA HIS A 428 -14.70 0.86 -1.49
C HIS A 428 -16.09 0.35 -1.10
N SER A 429 -16.36 -0.89 -1.40
CA SER A 429 -17.67 -1.53 -1.23
C SER A 429 -18.14 -1.66 0.22
N LYS A 430 -17.23 -1.63 1.20
CA LYS A 430 -17.57 -1.52 2.63
C LYS A 430 -17.73 -0.09 3.12
N GLY A 431 -17.71 0.89 2.19
CA GLY A 431 -17.69 2.31 2.56
C GLY A 431 -16.34 2.72 3.13
N GLY A 432 -16.35 3.85 3.82
CA GLY A 432 -15.13 4.43 4.36
C GLY A 432 -14.37 5.18 3.27
N PHE A 433 -14.72 6.42 3.09
CA PHE A 433 -14.03 7.38 2.24
C PHE A 433 -13.31 8.40 3.11
N TYR A 434 -12.33 9.08 2.56
CA TYR A 434 -11.33 9.89 3.24
C TYR A 434 -10.35 9.04 4.06
N HIS A 435 -9.37 9.69 4.67
CA HIS A 435 -8.29 9.02 5.39
C HIS A 435 -8.77 8.17 6.58
N ASP A 436 -9.83 8.58 7.26
CA ASP A 436 -10.36 7.93 8.46
C ASP A 436 -11.67 7.15 8.23
N GLY A 437 -12.20 7.19 7.01
CA GLY A 437 -13.44 6.52 6.67
C GLY A 437 -14.71 7.23 7.15
N ARG A 438 -14.63 8.55 7.42
CA ARG A 438 -15.76 9.36 7.95
C ARG A 438 -17.00 9.34 7.09
N PHE A 439 -16.85 9.24 5.78
CA PHE A 439 -17.98 9.16 4.86
C PHE A 439 -18.29 7.70 4.52
N ALA A 440 -19.47 7.25 4.92
CA ALA A 440 -19.89 5.87 4.72
C ALA A 440 -20.14 5.53 3.24
N THR A 441 -20.56 6.51 2.44
CA THR A 441 -20.93 6.32 1.04
C THR A 441 -20.30 7.38 0.13
N LEU A 442 -20.17 7.05 -1.15
CA LEU A 442 -19.72 8.02 -2.15
C LEU A 442 -20.69 9.19 -2.29
N SER A 443 -22.00 8.99 -2.02
CA SER A 443 -22.97 10.07 -1.95
C SER A 443 -22.63 11.09 -0.86
N ASN A 444 -22.20 10.63 0.32
CA ASN A 444 -21.78 11.53 1.39
C ASN A 444 -20.57 12.38 0.99
N VAL A 445 -19.63 11.80 0.22
CA VAL A 445 -18.47 12.54 -0.32
C VAL A 445 -18.91 13.61 -1.30
N VAL A 446 -19.81 13.29 -2.23
CA VAL A 446 -20.35 14.25 -3.22
C VAL A 446 -21.15 15.36 -2.51
N ASP A 447 -21.94 15.02 -1.49
CA ASP A 447 -22.69 15.99 -0.69
C ASP A 447 -21.75 16.92 0.08
N HIS A 448 -20.67 16.38 0.65
CA HIS A 448 -19.65 17.16 1.34
C HIS A 448 -19.01 18.20 0.41
N TYR A 449 -18.52 17.79 -0.77
CA TYR A 449 -17.94 18.75 -1.72
C TYR A 449 -18.96 19.70 -2.31
N ASN A 450 -20.21 19.26 -2.52
CA ASN A 450 -21.28 20.15 -2.97
C ASN A 450 -21.52 21.31 -1.98
N THR A 451 -21.46 21.01 -0.68
CA THR A 451 -21.59 22.01 0.39
C THR A 451 -20.31 22.82 0.53
N CYS A 452 -19.16 22.18 0.63
CA CYS A 452 -17.86 22.80 0.84
C CYS A 452 -17.53 23.84 -0.24
N LEU A 453 -17.75 23.48 -1.50
CA LEU A 453 -17.38 24.31 -2.65
C LEU A 453 -18.57 25.14 -3.22
N GLY A 454 -19.76 25.06 -2.61
CA GLY A 454 -20.94 25.80 -3.05
C GLY A 454 -21.40 25.44 -4.47
N LEU A 455 -21.31 24.16 -4.88
CA LEU A 455 -21.48 23.75 -6.28
C LEU A 455 -22.93 23.80 -6.77
N SER A 456 -23.91 23.77 -5.88
CA SER A 456 -25.36 23.77 -6.20
C SER A 456 -25.77 22.64 -7.15
N LEU A 457 -25.23 21.43 -6.94
CA LEU A 457 -25.59 20.23 -7.70
C LEU A 457 -27.00 19.77 -7.32
N THR A 458 -27.83 19.47 -8.32
CA THR A 458 -29.12 18.82 -8.12
C THR A 458 -28.97 17.34 -7.74
N GLY A 459 -30.04 16.70 -7.24
CA GLY A 459 -30.00 15.27 -6.92
C GLY A 459 -29.68 14.39 -8.13
N ALA A 460 -30.18 14.74 -9.31
CA ALA A 460 -29.86 14.02 -10.55
C ALA A 460 -28.39 14.18 -10.95
N GLU A 461 -27.85 15.39 -10.89
CA GLU A 461 -26.44 15.66 -11.18
C GLU A 461 -25.51 14.93 -10.21
N LYS A 462 -25.83 14.86 -8.93
CA LYS A 462 -25.08 14.07 -7.94
C LYS A 462 -25.10 12.58 -8.28
N SER A 463 -26.25 12.05 -8.68
CA SER A 463 -26.37 10.65 -9.09
C SER A 463 -25.51 10.35 -10.33
N ASP A 464 -25.57 11.20 -11.36
CA ASP A 464 -24.75 11.03 -12.57
C ASP A 464 -23.25 11.11 -12.26
N LEU A 465 -22.84 12.05 -11.41
CA LEU A 465 -21.46 12.18 -10.96
C LEU A 465 -20.97 10.92 -10.22
N ILE A 466 -21.79 10.33 -9.36
CA ILE A 466 -21.46 9.07 -8.67
C ILE A 466 -21.25 7.92 -9.66
N GLN A 467 -22.09 7.81 -10.71
CA GLN A 467 -21.89 6.77 -11.74
C GLN A 467 -20.56 6.96 -12.49
N TYR A 468 -20.19 8.21 -12.78
CA TYR A 468 -18.89 8.50 -13.36
C TYR A 468 -17.73 8.11 -12.42
N LEU A 469 -17.78 8.52 -11.15
CA LEU A 469 -16.77 8.18 -10.15
C LEU A 469 -16.59 6.66 -9.97
N LEU A 470 -17.66 5.88 -10.06
CA LEU A 470 -17.61 4.41 -10.02
C LEU A 470 -17.00 3.79 -11.29
N SER A 471 -17.00 4.51 -12.41
CA SER A 471 -16.44 4.05 -13.68
C SER A 471 -14.92 4.28 -13.80
N LEU A 472 -14.33 5.10 -12.93
CA LEU A 472 -12.94 5.52 -13.04
C LEU A 472 -11.95 4.38 -12.80
N THR A 473 -10.92 4.31 -13.66
CA THR A 473 -9.81 3.36 -13.54
C THR A 473 -8.48 4.04 -13.86
N PHE A 474 -7.38 3.53 -13.32
CA PHE A 474 -6.05 4.02 -13.66
C PHE A 474 -5.64 3.53 -15.02
N GLY A 475 -5.06 4.41 -15.84
CA GLY A 475 -4.54 4.05 -17.17
C GLY A 475 -5.59 3.70 -18.21
N SER A 476 -6.89 3.81 -17.90
CA SER A 476 -7.91 3.73 -18.93
C SER A 476 -7.92 5.05 -19.71
N GLN A 477 -7.32 5.06 -20.86
CA GLN A 477 -7.75 5.97 -21.89
C GLN A 477 -9.18 5.54 -22.25
N THR A 478 -10.18 6.10 -21.57
CA THR A 478 -11.48 6.26 -22.23
C THR A 478 -11.13 7.02 -23.50
N SER A 479 -11.19 6.30 -24.62
CA SER A 479 -11.03 6.89 -25.95
C SER A 479 -12.03 8.04 -26.04
N ARG A 480 -11.61 9.24 -25.64
CA ARG A 480 -12.14 10.44 -26.24
C ARG A 480 -11.72 10.27 -27.69
N LYS A 481 -12.65 9.79 -28.53
CA LYS A 481 -12.57 10.03 -29.97
C LYS A 481 -12.61 11.55 -30.13
N HIS A 482 -11.49 12.21 -29.93
CA HIS A 482 -11.21 13.37 -30.71
C HIS A 482 -11.20 12.85 -32.15
N GLN A 483 -12.30 13.09 -32.85
CA GLN A 483 -12.27 13.19 -34.30
C GLN A 483 -11.30 14.34 -34.62
N ASP A 484 -10.02 14.01 -34.56
CA ASP A 484 -9.00 14.83 -35.17
C ASP A 484 -9.01 14.48 -36.66
N ASN A 485 -9.87 15.21 -37.40
CA ASN A 485 -9.73 15.40 -38.85
C ASN A 485 -8.48 16.25 -39.10
N GLY A 486 -7.31 15.68 -38.85
CA GLY A 486 -6.02 16.27 -39.04
C GLY A 486 -5.15 15.36 -39.87
N GLN A 487 -5.14 15.59 -41.21
CA GLN A 487 -4.18 15.03 -42.12
C GLN A 487 -2.76 15.24 -41.59
N VAL A 488 -2.09 14.11 -41.29
CA VAL A 488 -0.61 14.09 -41.22
C VAL A 488 -0.09 14.40 -42.59
N LYS A 489 0.40 15.63 -42.80
CA LYS A 489 1.26 15.94 -43.95
C LYS A 489 2.65 15.45 -43.61
N ASP A 490 3.10 14.46 -44.36
CA ASP A 490 4.50 14.06 -44.45
C ASP A 490 5.40 15.28 -44.72
N ARG A 491 6.39 15.44 -43.87
CA ARG A 491 7.64 16.15 -44.18
C ARG A 491 8.82 15.42 -43.60
#